data_ae2ba87ae3dd25e3e6a9be55e55869e9
#
_entry.id   ae2ba87ae3dd25e3e6a9be55e55869e9
#
_cell.length_a   1.000
_cell.length_b   1.000
_cell.length_c   1.000
_cell.angle_alpha   90.00
_cell.angle_beta   90.00
_cell.angle_gamma   90.00
#
_symmetry.space_group_name_H-M   'P 1'
#
loop_
_entity.id
_entity.type
_entity.pdbx_description
1 polymer ?
#
loop_
_entity_poly.entity_id
_entity_poly.type
_entity_poly.pdbx_seq_one_letter_code
_entity_poly.pdbx_strand_id
1 'polypeptide(L)'
;CDGLIIWGSDMPDFDILQLEKEFPNIVLLNNKVDAMKDKSFTFDHYKAGYIAGEYLIKNGHKDIALITGWFDTTDANERHNGFIDALKDNNVFIHDNLIYRGDYTFKKGFEGANYLLNQKPSFTALFCANDQSAMSAISALSSNGVNIPNDISVLGYDNMNISSYTTPPLTTINVPVQKMAISAARKLINLCYGAALEVDYNFEVELIERQSILNLN
;
A
#
# COMPACT_ATOMS: atom_id res chain seq x y z
N CYS A 1 -29.21 -9.98 -8.55
CA CYS A 1 -28.28 -10.64 -7.62
C CYS A 1 -28.77 -10.44 -6.18
N ASP A 2 -28.36 -11.29 -5.27
CA ASP A 2 -28.85 -11.29 -3.89
C ASP A 2 -28.10 -10.31 -3.00
N GLY A 3 -26.90 -9.89 -3.43
CA GLY A 3 -26.09 -8.92 -2.71
C GLY A 3 -24.87 -8.45 -3.52
N LEU A 4 -24.17 -7.43 -3.02
CA LEU A 4 -23.05 -6.76 -3.66
C LEU A 4 -21.86 -6.63 -2.70
N ILE A 5 -20.64 -6.87 -3.21
CA ILE A 5 -19.40 -6.40 -2.59
C ILE A 5 -18.83 -5.32 -3.49
N ILE A 6 -18.63 -4.13 -2.95
CA ILE A 6 -18.01 -3.00 -3.66
C ILE A 6 -16.59 -2.86 -3.15
N TRP A 7 -15.63 -2.91 -4.09
CA TRP A 7 -14.23 -2.59 -3.84
C TRP A 7 -13.93 -1.18 -4.35
N GLY A 8 -13.21 -0.41 -3.53
CA GLY A 8 -12.62 0.84 -3.96
C GLY A 8 -13.03 2.03 -3.11
N SER A 9 -12.11 2.96 -3.00
CA SER A 9 -12.23 4.18 -2.22
C SER A 9 -12.67 5.40 -3.03
N ASP A 10 -13.00 5.22 -4.31
CA ASP A 10 -13.21 6.33 -5.25
C ASP A 10 -14.69 6.73 -5.38
N MET A 11 -15.61 5.89 -4.87
CA MET A 11 -17.02 6.21 -4.91
C MET A 11 -17.39 7.14 -3.74
N PRO A 12 -18.03 8.30 -4.01
CA PRO A 12 -18.47 9.19 -2.94
C PRO A 12 -19.44 8.51 -1.98
N ASP A 13 -19.35 8.82 -0.70
CA ASP A 13 -20.24 8.29 0.34
C ASP A 13 -21.72 8.44 -0.01
N PHE A 14 -22.08 9.57 -0.61
CA PHE A 14 -23.45 9.82 -1.04
C PHE A 14 -23.95 8.76 -2.04
N ASP A 15 -23.14 8.40 -3.02
CA ASP A 15 -23.52 7.43 -4.04
C ASP A 15 -23.61 6.01 -3.45
N ILE A 16 -22.69 5.68 -2.53
CA ILE A 16 -22.72 4.41 -1.78
C ILE A 16 -24.01 4.32 -0.94
N LEU A 17 -24.37 5.38 -0.22
CA LEU A 17 -25.58 5.40 0.61
C LEU A 17 -26.87 5.38 -0.21
N GLN A 18 -26.86 5.94 -1.42
CA GLN A 18 -27.97 5.79 -2.36
C GLN A 18 -28.09 4.35 -2.84
N LEU A 19 -26.98 3.74 -3.18
CA LEU A 19 -26.95 2.34 -3.62
C LEU A 19 -27.39 1.38 -2.51
N GLU A 20 -27.03 1.66 -1.25
CA GLU A 20 -27.49 0.85 -0.10
C GLU A 20 -29.01 0.86 0.06
N LYS A 21 -29.69 1.98 -0.22
CA LYS A 21 -31.16 2.06 -0.15
C LYS A 21 -31.83 1.17 -1.19
N GLU A 22 -31.21 1.04 -2.37
CA GLU A 22 -31.73 0.20 -3.47
C GLU A 22 -31.33 -1.27 -3.28
N PHE A 23 -30.13 -1.52 -2.75
CA PHE A 23 -29.53 -2.83 -2.51
C PHE A 23 -29.08 -2.96 -1.05
N PRO A 24 -29.99 -3.30 -0.11
CA PRO A 24 -29.66 -3.35 1.32
C PRO A 24 -28.56 -4.38 1.67
N ASN A 25 -28.41 -5.43 0.86
CA ASN A 25 -27.36 -6.45 1.01
C ASN A 25 -26.08 -6.01 0.28
N ILE A 26 -25.49 -4.92 0.75
CA ILE A 26 -24.23 -4.39 0.23
C ILE A 26 -23.16 -4.42 1.31
N VAL A 27 -21.92 -4.74 0.91
CA VAL A 27 -20.72 -4.75 1.76
C VAL A 27 -19.61 -3.99 1.04
N LEU A 28 -18.86 -3.20 1.79
CA LEU A 28 -17.76 -2.40 1.27
C LEU A 28 -16.43 -3.06 1.63
N LEU A 29 -15.54 -3.14 0.65
CA LEU A 29 -14.19 -3.67 0.81
C LEU A 29 -13.17 -2.60 0.40
N ASN A 30 -12.25 -2.30 1.29
CA ASN A 30 -11.29 -1.19 1.15
C ASN A 30 -11.97 0.19 0.98
N ASN A 31 -13.10 0.37 1.67
CA ASN A 31 -13.82 1.63 1.74
C ASN A 31 -14.40 1.79 3.15
N LYS A 32 -14.46 3.04 3.63
CA LYS A 32 -14.95 3.36 4.96
C LYS A 32 -16.04 4.41 4.85
N VAL A 33 -17.28 3.99 5.09
CA VAL A 33 -18.44 4.88 5.20
C VAL A 33 -18.97 4.75 6.62
N ASP A 34 -18.93 5.84 7.39
CA ASP A 34 -19.28 5.81 8.82
C ASP A 34 -20.71 5.32 9.09
N ALA A 35 -21.66 5.64 8.21
CA ALA A 35 -23.04 5.15 8.30
C ALA A 35 -23.17 3.64 8.05
N MET A 36 -22.18 3.00 7.44
CA MET A 36 -22.13 1.58 7.10
C MET A 36 -21.01 0.83 7.80
N LYS A 37 -20.65 1.24 9.00
CA LYS A 37 -19.49 0.76 9.75
C LYS A 37 -19.47 -0.76 9.93
N ASP A 38 -20.64 -1.38 10.11
CA ASP A 38 -20.79 -2.83 10.24
C ASP A 38 -20.79 -3.59 8.92
N LYS A 39 -20.75 -2.88 7.79
CA LYS A 39 -20.68 -3.41 6.42
C LYS A 39 -19.39 -2.98 5.70
N SER A 40 -18.51 -2.21 6.36
CA SER A 40 -17.25 -1.69 5.80
C SER A 40 -16.06 -2.47 6.33
N PHE A 41 -15.26 -3.01 5.44
CA PHE A 41 -14.06 -3.79 5.73
C PHE A 41 -12.85 -3.05 5.15
N THR A 42 -12.04 -2.48 6.03
CA THR A 42 -10.82 -1.75 5.70
C THR A 42 -9.76 -1.97 6.78
N PHE A 43 -8.55 -1.57 6.54
CA PHE A 43 -7.46 -1.56 7.52
C PHE A 43 -6.88 -0.15 7.65
N ASP A 44 -5.95 0.03 8.56
CA ASP A 44 -5.30 1.32 8.81
C ASP A 44 -4.19 1.58 7.78
N HIS A 45 -4.54 2.30 6.71
CA HIS A 45 -3.62 2.68 5.63
C HIS A 45 -2.54 3.66 6.11
N TYR A 46 -2.88 4.55 7.04
CA TYR A 46 -1.92 5.48 7.64
C TYR A 46 -0.86 4.70 8.44
N LYS A 47 -1.28 3.80 9.31
CA LYS A 47 -0.38 2.94 10.08
C LYS A 47 0.52 2.10 9.17
N ALA A 48 -0.02 1.58 8.08
CA ALA A 48 0.75 0.80 7.10
C ALA A 48 1.87 1.64 6.44
N GLY A 49 1.56 2.87 6.05
CA GLY A 49 2.55 3.83 5.55
C GLY A 49 3.58 4.21 6.62
N TYR A 50 3.13 4.44 7.85
CA TYR A 50 3.99 4.79 8.97
C TYR A 50 5.02 3.69 9.28
N ILE A 51 4.59 2.42 9.31
CA ILE A 51 5.47 1.25 9.48
C ILE A 51 6.54 1.19 8.37
N ALA A 52 6.17 1.50 7.13
CA ALA A 52 7.12 1.52 6.02
C ALA A 52 8.23 2.57 6.22
N GLY A 53 7.87 3.79 6.64
CA GLY A 53 8.81 4.86 6.95
C GLY A 53 9.72 4.52 8.12
N GLU A 54 9.14 4.09 9.25
CA GLU A 54 9.91 3.67 10.44
C GLU A 54 10.92 2.56 10.12
N TYR A 55 10.52 1.60 9.29
CA TYR A 55 11.40 0.49 8.95
C TYR A 55 12.65 0.94 8.18
N LEU A 56 12.50 1.83 7.18
CA LEU A 56 13.63 2.38 6.45
C LEU A 56 14.57 3.17 7.37
N ILE A 57 14.01 3.97 8.27
CA ILE A 57 14.78 4.75 9.24
C ILE A 57 15.53 3.85 10.22
N LYS A 58 14.88 2.81 10.75
CA LYS A 58 15.51 1.81 11.61
C LYS A 58 16.70 1.12 10.95
N ASN A 59 16.70 0.99 9.64
CA ASN A 59 17.83 0.45 8.87
C ASN A 59 18.85 1.53 8.46
N GLY A 60 18.77 2.75 9.03
CA GLY A 60 19.77 3.80 8.86
C GLY A 60 19.58 4.66 7.60
N HIS A 61 18.51 4.47 6.82
CA HIS A 61 18.23 5.27 5.63
C HIS A 61 17.72 6.67 6.00
N LYS A 62 18.36 7.71 5.44
CA LYS A 62 17.98 9.12 5.61
C LYS A 62 17.67 9.80 4.28
N ASP A 63 18.34 9.36 3.22
CA ASP A 63 18.11 9.85 1.86
C ASP A 63 17.17 8.86 1.17
N ILE A 64 15.88 9.20 1.14
CA ILE A 64 14.82 8.29 0.74
C ILE A 64 14.06 8.90 -0.45
N ALA A 65 13.78 8.07 -1.45
CA ALA A 65 12.91 8.40 -2.57
C ALA A 65 11.57 7.67 -2.45
N LEU A 66 10.54 8.19 -3.14
CA LEU A 66 9.18 7.66 -3.09
C LEU A 66 8.58 7.60 -4.50
N ILE A 67 8.02 6.45 -4.85
CA ILE A 67 7.07 6.30 -5.96
C ILE A 67 5.67 6.13 -5.36
N THR A 68 4.80 7.11 -5.54
CA THR A 68 3.48 7.15 -4.92
C THR A 68 2.47 6.29 -5.68
N GLY A 69 1.30 6.11 -5.07
CA GLY A 69 0.11 5.66 -5.77
C GLY A 69 -0.68 6.81 -6.39
N TRP A 70 -1.92 6.56 -6.73
CA TRP A 70 -2.84 7.56 -7.25
C TRP A 70 -3.42 8.40 -6.11
N PHE A 71 -3.09 9.69 -6.06
CA PHE A 71 -3.46 10.60 -4.97
C PHE A 71 -4.95 10.95 -4.89
N ASP A 72 -5.76 10.55 -5.86
CA ASP A 72 -7.18 10.88 -5.84
C ASP A 72 -8.00 9.95 -4.92
N THR A 73 -7.34 8.99 -4.24
CA THR A 73 -7.98 8.05 -3.33
C THR A 73 -7.59 8.27 -1.87
N THR A 74 -8.52 8.01 -0.95
CA THR A 74 -8.30 8.20 0.50
C THR A 74 -7.18 7.29 1.01
N ASP A 75 -7.17 6.02 0.60
CA ASP A 75 -6.18 5.04 1.01
C ASP A 75 -4.75 5.39 0.55
N ALA A 76 -4.60 5.94 -0.68
CA ALA A 76 -3.31 6.43 -1.16
C ALA A 76 -2.80 7.62 -0.35
N ASN A 77 -3.69 8.55 -0.02
CA ASN A 77 -3.35 9.72 0.79
C ASN A 77 -3.00 9.32 2.23
N GLU A 78 -3.77 8.44 2.86
CA GLU A 78 -3.48 7.94 4.21
C GLU A 78 -2.12 7.22 4.26
N ARG A 79 -1.83 6.33 3.31
CA ARG A 79 -0.53 5.64 3.18
C ARG A 79 0.62 6.64 3.01
N HIS A 80 0.45 7.60 2.10
CA HIS A 80 1.45 8.64 1.88
C HIS A 80 1.69 9.47 3.14
N ASN A 81 0.63 9.96 3.78
CA ASN A 81 0.74 10.78 4.99
C ASN A 81 1.41 10.01 6.13
N GLY A 82 1.03 8.74 6.35
CA GLY A 82 1.67 7.90 7.35
C GLY A 82 3.18 7.75 7.10
N PHE A 83 3.56 7.50 5.85
CA PHE A 83 4.97 7.41 5.47
C PHE A 83 5.73 8.71 5.73
N ILE A 84 5.21 9.84 5.27
CA ILE A 84 5.84 11.16 5.45
C ILE A 84 5.92 11.54 6.93
N ASP A 85 4.91 11.25 7.72
CA ASP A 85 4.91 11.58 9.14
C ASP A 85 5.91 10.71 9.93
N ALA A 86 6.08 9.43 9.57
CA ALA A 86 7.15 8.59 10.14
C ALA A 86 8.54 9.19 9.86
N LEU A 87 8.77 9.73 8.66
CA LEU A 87 10.04 10.40 8.34
C LEU A 87 10.22 11.66 9.19
N LYS A 88 9.20 12.53 9.27
CA LYS A 88 9.24 13.79 10.05
C LYS A 88 9.48 13.54 11.53
N ASP A 89 8.81 12.57 12.14
CA ASP A 89 8.94 12.22 13.55
C ASP A 89 10.36 11.79 13.91
N ASN A 90 11.12 11.33 12.91
CA ASN A 90 12.52 10.95 13.05
C ASN A 90 13.49 12.00 12.48
N ASN A 91 13.02 13.23 12.21
CA ASN A 91 13.80 14.33 11.62
C ASN A 91 14.45 14.01 10.27
N VAL A 92 13.82 13.15 9.48
CA VAL A 92 14.16 12.84 8.10
C VAL A 92 13.17 13.56 7.19
N PHE A 93 13.68 14.24 6.15
CA PHE A 93 12.86 15.00 5.22
C PHE A 93 13.14 14.51 3.79
N ILE A 94 12.06 14.21 3.08
CA ILE A 94 12.15 13.84 1.68
C ILE A 94 12.16 15.10 0.80
N HIS A 95 13.05 15.15 -0.18
CA HIS A 95 13.08 16.24 -1.15
C HIS A 95 11.98 16.05 -2.20
N ASP A 96 11.29 17.11 -2.60
CA ASP A 96 10.18 17.07 -3.55
C ASP A 96 10.54 16.39 -4.87
N ASN A 97 11.77 16.58 -5.36
CA ASN A 97 12.27 15.95 -6.58
C ASN A 97 12.61 14.46 -6.42
N LEU A 98 12.60 13.93 -5.20
CA LEU A 98 12.69 12.50 -4.90
C LEU A 98 11.32 11.85 -4.71
N ILE A 99 10.23 12.57 -4.98
CA ILE A 99 8.87 12.04 -5.01
C ILE A 99 8.40 11.96 -6.47
N TYR A 100 8.19 10.75 -6.96
CA TYR A 100 7.61 10.51 -8.28
C TYR A 100 6.14 10.11 -8.15
N ARG A 101 5.25 10.80 -8.89
CA ARG A 101 3.82 10.47 -8.90
C ARG A 101 3.56 9.24 -9.77
N GLY A 102 3.27 8.13 -9.11
CA GLY A 102 2.87 6.87 -9.72
C GLY A 102 1.35 6.71 -9.81
N ASP A 103 0.95 5.52 -10.25
CA ASP A 103 -0.44 5.11 -10.42
C ASP A 103 -0.65 3.62 -10.12
N TYR A 104 0.25 3.02 -9.35
CA TYR A 104 0.30 1.59 -9.01
C TYR A 104 0.72 0.65 -10.15
N THR A 105 0.91 1.13 -11.38
CA THR A 105 1.25 0.29 -12.53
C THR A 105 2.75 -0.03 -12.61
N PHE A 106 3.08 -1.18 -13.22
CA PHE A 106 4.46 -1.52 -13.58
C PHE A 106 5.14 -0.43 -14.41
N LYS A 107 4.39 0.16 -15.35
CA LYS A 107 4.91 1.23 -16.21
C LYS A 107 5.39 2.42 -15.39
N LYS A 108 4.57 2.91 -14.46
CA LYS A 108 4.92 4.06 -13.62
C LYS A 108 6.02 3.76 -12.60
N GLY A 109 6.09 2.53 -12.11
CA GLY A 109 7.21 2.10 -11.27
C GLY A 109 8.54 2.14 -12.03
N PHE A 110 8.58 1.63 -13.27
CA PHE A 110 9.75 1.65 -14.13
C PHE A 110 10.17 3.08 -14.54
N GLU A 111 9.23 3.89 -15.01
CA GLU A 111 9.46 5.30 -15.36
C GLU A 111 9.95 6.10 -14.15
N GLY A 112 9.32 5.89 -12.98
CA GLY A 112 9.66 6.58 -11.74
C GLY A 112 11.07 6.28 -11.27
N ALA A 113 11.49 5.03 -11.28
CA ALA A 113 12.85 4.66 -10.91
C ALA A 113 13.91 5.29 -11.83
N ASN A 114 13.68 5.28 -13.15
CA ASN A 114 14.56 5.95 -14.11
C ASN A 114 14.60 7.48 -13.92
N TYR A 115 13.46 8.10 -13.60
CA TYR A 115 13.42 9.53 -13.29
C TYR A 115 14.23 9.84 -12.02
N LEU A 116 14.01 9.09 -10.95
CA LEU A 116 14.62 9.31 -9.65
C LEU A 116 16.15 9.14 -9.68
N LEU A 117 16.68 8.19 -10.46
CA LEU A 117 18.13 8.01 -10.63
C LEU A 117 18.84 9.26 -11.18
N ASN A 118 18.13 10.11 -11.91
CA ASN A 118 18.67 11.35 -12.47
C ASN A 118 18.51 12.58 -11.55
N GLN A 119 17.91 12.40 -10.35
CA GLN A 119 17.71 13.49 -9.40
C GLN A 119 18.90 13.68 -8.47
N LYS A 120 18.92 14.85 -7.79
CA LYS A 120 19.84 15.18 -6.71
C LYS A 120 19.05 15.70 -5.51
N PRO A 121 19.42 15.35 -4.26
CA PRO A 121 20.53 14.45 -3.91
C PRO A 121 20.29 13.01 -4.34
N SER A 122 21.32 12.17 -4.31
CA SER A 122 21.18 10.72 -4.45
C SER A 122 20.44 10.16 -3.24
N PHE A 123 19.78 9.01 -3.42
CA PHE A 123 19.03 8.34 -2.35
C PHE A 123 19.59 6.93 -2.11
N THR A 124 19.38 6.41 -0.91
CA THR A 124 19.82 5.07 -0.50
C THR A 124 18.68 4.08 -0.36
N ALA A 125 17.44 4.56 -0.30
CA ALA A 125 16.26 3.72 -0.27
C ALA A 125 15.14 4.30 -1.13
N LEU A 126 14.32 3.39 -1.70
CA LEU A 126 13.12 3.69 -2.49
C LEU A 126 11.93 2.98 -1.86
N PHE A 127 10.91 3.75 -1.45
CA PHE A 127 9.61 3.19 -1.12
C PHE A 127 8.69 3.29 -2.34
N CYS A 128 8.03 2.18 -2.66
CA CYS A 128 7.02 2.13 -3.71
C CYS A 128 5.66 1.85 -3.09
N ALA A 129 4.64 2.59 -3.52
CA ALA A 129 3.29 2.51 -2.94
C ALA A 129 2.57 1.17 -3.16
N ASN A 130 3.12 0.28 -4.02
CA ASN A 130 2.73 -1.12 -4.14
C ASN A 130 3.86 -2.00 -4.69
N ASP A 131 3.69 -3.32 -4.60
CA ASP A 131 4.68 -4.30 -5.06
C ASP A 131 4.86 -4.28 -6.59
N GLN A 132 3.83 -3.98 -7.37
CA GLN A 132 3.96 -3.88 -8.83
C GLN A 132 4.94 -2.78 -9.23
N SER A 133 4.80 -1.60 -8.63
CA SER A 133 5.73 -0.48 -8.84
C SER A 133 7.12 -0.82 -8.32
N ALA A 134 7.24 -1.49 -7.16
CA ALA A 134 8.52 -1.89 -6.59
C ALA A 134 9.26 -2.88 -7.49
N MET A 135 8.58 -3.92 -7.99
CA MET A 135 9.18 -4.90 -8.89
C MET A 135 9.69 -4.28 -10.20
N SER A 136 8.92 -3.38 -10.78
CA SER A 136 9.35 -2.69 -12.00
C SER A 136 10.44 -1.65 -11.73
N ALA A 137 10.43 -1.02 -10.56
CA ALA A 137 11.52 -0.15 -10.11
C ALA A 137 12.82 -0.95 -9.95
N ILE A 138 12.79 -2.14 -9.32
CA ILE A 138 13.95 -3.04 -9.23
C ILE A 138 14.49 -3.36 -10.64
N SER A 139 13.61 -3.68 -11.60
CA SER A 139 14.01 -3.95 -12.99
C SER A 139 14.69 -2.74 -13.64
N ALA A 140 14.16 -1.53 -13.46
CA ALA A 140 14.74 -0.30 -13.98
C ALA A 140 16.10 0.00 -13.34
N LEU A 141 16.21 -0.09 -12.01
CA LEU A 141 17.45 0.12 -11.26
C LEU A 141 18.54 -0.87 -11.70
N SER A 142 18.22 -2.16 -11.76
CA SER A 142 19.16 -3.21 -12.20
C SER A 142 19.62 -3.01 -13.65
N SER A 143 18.72 -2.55 -14.55
CA SER A 143 19.08 -2.24 -15.96
C SER A 143 20.04 -1.06 -16.07
N ASN A 144 20.10 -0.20 -15.07
CA ASN A 144 21.05 0.91 -14.95
C ASN A 144 22.31 0.54 -14.13
N GLY A 145 22.51 -0.74 -13.82
CA GLY A 145 23.70 -1.23 -13.11
C GLY A 145 23.66 -1.03 -11.59
N VAL A 146 22.50 -0.65 -11.02
CA VAL A 146 22.30 -0.49 -9.58
C VAL A 146 22.08 -1.85 -8.91
N ASN A 147 22.85 -2.15 -7.88
CA ASN A 147 22.70 -3.37 -7.10
C ASN A 147 21.72 -3.17 -5.94
N ILE A 148 20.69 -4.02 -5.87
CA ILE A 148 19.72 -4.03 -4.78
C ILE A 148 20.05 -5.21 -3.87
N PRO A 149 20.18 -4.98 -2.55
CA PRO A 149 20.00 -3.73 -1.81
C PRO A 149 21.26 -2.87 -1.64
N ASN A 150 22.44 -3.28 -2.17
CA ASN A 150 23.74 -2.75 -1.79
C ASN A 150 23.92 -1.25 -2.15
N ASP A 151 23.41 -0.82 -3.30
CA ASP A 151 23.47 0.57 -3.72
C ASP A 151 22.17 1.31 -3.35
N ILE A 152 21.01 0.67 -3.57
CA ILE A 152 19.69 1.20 -3.25
C ILE A 152 18.82 0.08 -2.69
N SER A 153 18.27 0.31 -1.52
CA SER A 153 17.24 -0.53 -0.91
C SER A 153 15.86 -0.25 -1.54
N VAL A 154 15.02 -1.29 -1.70
CA VAL A 154 13.66 -1.13 -2.25
C VAL A 154 12.65 -1.77 -1.32
N LEU A 155 11.66 -0.98 -0.89
CA LEU A 155 10.53 -1.40 -0.06
C LEU A 155 9.24 -1.36 -0.88
N GLY A 156 8.47 -2.44 -0.86
CA GLY A 156 7.17 -2.57 -1.49
C GLY A 156 6.00 -2.43 -0.52
N TYR A 157 4.80 -2.72 -1.04
CA TYR A 157 3.55 -2.70 -0.29
C TYR A 157 2.56 -3.65 -0.99
N ASP A 158 1.76 -4.40 -0.28
CA ASP A 158 0.72 -5.40 -0.60
C ASP A 158 1.09 -6.83 -0.22
N ASN A 159 2.37 -7.20 -0.20
CA ASN A 159 2.85 -8.58 -0.06
C ASN A 159 2.23 -9.52 -1.11
N MET A 160 2.29 -9.13 -2.37
CA MET A 160 1.87 -10.00 -3.48
C MET A 160 2.69 -11.30 -3.47
N ASN A 161 2.05 -12.43 -3.80
CA ASN A 161 2.74 -13.73 -3.82
C ASN A 161 4.04 -13.71 -4.65
N ILE A 162 4.05 -12.97 -5.75
CA ILE A 162 5.22 -12.86 -6.63
C ILE A 162 6.37 -12.07 -6.01
N SER A 163 6.12 -11.22 -5.01
CA SER A 163 7.16 -10.40 -4.38
C SER A 163 8.23 -11.22 -3.65
N SER A 164 7.91 -12.46 -3.25
CA SER A 164 8.87 -13.40 -2.68
C SER A 164 9.80 -14.06 -3.70
N TYR A 165 9.50 -13.95 -4.99
CA TYR A 165 10.25 -14.55 -6.10
C TYR A 165 11.03 -13.53 -6.93
N THR A 166 11.05 -12.27 -6.52
CA THR A 166 11.91 -11.25 -7.14
C THR A 166 13.39 -11.50 -6.81
N THR A 167 14.29 -10.84 -7.52
CA THR A 167 15.74 -10.89 -7.26
C THR A 167 16.27 -9.48 -7.01
N PRO A 168 16.56 -9.14 -5.73
CA PRO A 168 16.33 -9.92 -4.52
C PRO A 168 14.85 -10.07 -4.14
N PRO A 169 14.48 -11.03 -3.26
CA PRO A 169 13.14 -11.10 -2.68
C PRO A 169 12.73 -9.79 -2.01
N LEU A 170 11.54 -9.26 -2.36
CA LEU A 170 11.11 -7.93 -1.97
C LEU A 170 10.57 -7.89 -0.55
N THR A 171 11.18 -7.05 0.30
CA THR A 171 10.62 -6.61 1.59
C THR A 171 9.42 -5.73 1.33
N THR A 172 8.32 -5.95 2.03
CA THR A 172 7.04 -5.31 1.71
C THR A 172 6.12 -5.21 2.94
N ILE A 173 5.15 -4.32 2.89
CA ILE A 173 4.07 -4.26 3.88
C ILE A 173 2.98 -5.27 3.48
N ASN A 174 2.66 -6.19 4.37
CA ASN A 174 1.55 -7.11 4.19
C ASN A 174 0.23 -6.43 4.57
N VAL A 175 -0.68 -6.38 3.60
CA VAL A 175 -2.04 -5.89 3.83
C VAL A 175 -3.02 -7.07 3.87
N PRO A 176 -3.97 -7.10 4.82
CA PRO A 176 -4.78 -8.28 5.12
C PRO A 176 -5.97 -8.48 4.15
N VAL A 177 -5.77 -8.23 2.85
CA VAL A 177 -6.83 -8.25 1.82
C VAL A 177 -7.60 -9.56 1.81
N GLN A 178 -6.90 -10.70 1.94
CA GLN A 178 -7.57 -12.01 1.94
C GLN A 178 -8.50 -12.20 3.15
N LYS A 179 -8.04 -11.81 4.35
CA LYS A 179 -8.86 -11.87 5.57
C LYS A 179 -10.07 -10.95 5.46
N MET A 180 -9.87 -9.73 4.95
CA MET A 180 -10.94 -8.77 4.69
C MET A 180 -11.98 -9.32 3.71
N ALA A 181 -11.54 -9.90 2.59
CA ALA A 181 -12.42 -10.47 1.57
C ALA A 181 -13.25 -11.64 2.11
N ILE A 182 -12.66 -12.51 2.93
CA ILE A 182 -13.37 -13.61 3.60
C ILE A 182 -14.44 -13.06 4.55
N SER A 183 -14.10 -12.07 5.37
CA SER A 183 -15.04 -11.46 6.33
C SER A 183 -16.16 -10.69 5.60
N ALA A 184 -15.84 -9.95 4.54
CA ALA A 184 -16.83 -9.28 3.70
C ALA A 184 -17.82 -10.28 3.05
N ALA A 185 -17.30 -11.39 2.50
CA ALA A 185 -18.13 -12.44 1.93
C ALA A 185 -19.05 -13.10 2.98
N ARG A 186 -18.51 -13.40 4.18
CA ARG A 186 -19.32 -13.94 5.29
C ARG A 186 -20.40 -12.97 5.73
N LYS A 187 -20.09 -11.69 5.86
CA LYS A 187 -21.09 -10.65 6.17
C LYS A 187 -22.18 -10.60 5.12
N LEU A 188 -21.80 -10.63 3.84
CA LEU A 188 -22.78 -10.62 2.75
C LEU A 188 -23.69 -11.85 2.78
N ILE A 189 -23.15 -13.04 3.01
CA ILE A 189 -23.92 -14.29 3.16
C ILE A 189 -24.90 -14.18 4.34
N ASN A 190 -24.44 -13.63 5.47
CA ASN A 190 -25.31 -13.40 6.63
C ASN A 190 -26.46 -12.45 6.30
N LEU A 191 -26.20 -11.37 5.55
CA LEU A 191 -27.23 -10.42 5.12
C LEU A 191 -28.24 -11.05 4.16
N CYS A 192 -27.78 -11.82 3.18
CA CYS A 192 -28.63 -12.38 2.14
C CYS A 192 -29.48 -13.57 2.63
N TYR A 193 -28.94 -14.40 3.52
CA TYR A 193 -29.52 -15.72 3.83
C TYR A 193 -29.75 -15.95 5.33
N GLY A 194 -29.48 -14.96 6.18
CA GLY A 194 -29.65 -15.10 7.63
C GLY A 194 -28.70 -16.12 8.25
N ALA A 195 -27.58 -16.43 7.60
CA ALA A 195 -26.54 -17.28 8.14
C ALA A 195 -25.89 -16.62 9.36
N ALA A 196 -25.30 -17.39 10.27
CA ALA A 196 -24.62 -16.89 11.46
C ALA A 196 -23.10 -17.15 11.36
N LEU A 197 -22.51 -16.82 10.21
CA LEU A 197 -21.06 -16.96 10.00
C LEU A 197 -20.33 -15.91 10.82
N GLU A 198 -19.22 -16.31 11.44
CA GLU A 198 -18.36 -15.41 12.19
C GLU A 198 -17.68 -14.39 11.26
N VAL A 199 -17.73 -13.09 11.62
CA VAL A 199 -17.19 -11.99 10.84
C VAL A 199 -16.13 -11.27 11.68
N ASP A 200 -14.92 -11.19 11.16
CA ASP A 200 -13.82 -10.43 11.77
C ASP A 200 -13.81 -9.00 11.23
N TYR A 201 -13.50 -8.04 12.10
CA TYR A 201 -13.35 -6.62 11.78
C TYR A 201 -11.97 -6.06 12.15
N ASN A 202 -11.09 -6.90 12.68
CA ASN A 202 -9.73 -6.50 13.05
C ASN A 202 -8.73 -6.97 11.98
N PHE A 203 -8.16 -6.02 11.24
CA PHE A 203 -7.26 -6.28 10.13
C PHE A 203 -5.93 -5.56 10.37
N GLU A 204 -4.98 -6.30 10.94
CA GLU A 204 -3.66 -5.76 11.22
C GLU A 204 -2.75 -5.83 9.99
N VAL A 205 -1.93 -4.78 9.84
CA VAL A 205 -0.87 -4.68 8.85
C VAL A 205 0.46 -5.05 9.51
N GLU A 206 1.35 -5.66 8.76
CA GLU A 206 2.66 -6.10 9.24
C GLU A 206 3.74 -5.91 8.17
N LEU A 207 4.97 -5.75 8.59
CA LEU A 207 6.11 -5.76 7.70
C LEU A 207 6.56 -7.21 7.45
N ILE A 208 6.79 -7.54 6.19
CA ILE A 208 7.41 -8.80 5.75
C ILE A 208 8.83 -8.49 5.30
N GLU A 209 9.77 -8.78 6.17
CA GLU A 209 11.18 -8.58 5.89
C GLU A 209 11.71 -9.68 4.96
N ARG A 210 12.44 -9.28 3.91
CA ARG A 210 13.14 -10.15 2.96
C ARG A 210 14.53 -9.62 2.68
N GLN A 211 14.98 -9.56 1.42
CA GLN A 211 16.38 -9.30 1.06
C GLN A 211 16.60 -8.00 0.27
N SER A 212 15.56 -7.19 0.07
CA SER A 212 15.67 -5.96 -0.72
C SER A 212 16.03 -4.71 0.08
N ILE A 213 16.31 -4.84 1.37
CA ILE A 213 16.72 -3.74 2.26
C ILE A 213 18.08 -4.04 2.87
N LEU A 214 18.99 -3.07 2.80
CA LEU A 214 20.29 -3.10 3.46
C LEU A 214 20.21 -2.39 4.82
N ASN A 215 20.78 -2.98 5.86
CA ASN A 215 20.99 -2.29 7.13
C ASN A 215 22.29 -1.47 7.04
N LEU A 216 22.18 -0.15 7.23
CA LEU A 216 23.29 0.82 7.18
C LEU A 216 23.86 1.19 8.56
N ASN A 217 23.29 0.64 9.67
CA ASN A 217 23.76 0.88 11.04
C ASN A 217 25.01 0.07 11.38
#